data_4fcc28e4484c56f53dbb29588b1956b5
#
_entry.id   4fcc28e4484c56f53dbb29588b1956b5
#
_cell.length_a   1.000
_cell.length_b   1.000
_cell.length_c   1.000
_cell.angle_alpha   90.00
_cell.angle_beta   90.00
_cell.angle_gamma   90.00
#
_symmetry.space_group_name_H-M   'P 1'
#
loop_
_entity.id
_entity.type
_entity.pdbx_description
1 polymer ?
#
loop_
_entity_poly.entity_id
_entity_poly.type
_entity_poly.pdbx_seq_one_letter_code
_entity_poly.pdbx_strand_id
1 'polypeptide(L)'
;MKLKKTYSFALWSSIYLTVSSVLTASALYFFFFEGKEFIGLLIFIALVFIISFFITQYRAERFIYNRIKKIYDEVSLLNDDEFNKPSSATDIDALSKSVQDYVEGKRIQIKNLTERDSFRKDFLGNVSHELKTPLFTVQGYILTLIEGAVNDTLIRDKYLGRANKGVERLVAIVKDLDMIAKLETEGLKINKEVFNIIDLVQNVFDLFEMRAKKKNITLQFDQIYEFPIFVKGDIERIEQVLINLVVNSIKYGKTNGFTTIEVESYGENKFIIKVIDDGEGIKQVHLSRLFERFYRVDQSRSRDQGGSGLGLSIVKHIIEAHNETILLKSTFGKGSEFSFTLEKVK
;
A
#
# COMPACT_ATOMS: atom_id res chain seq x y z
N MET A 1 24.14 -22.42 15.19
CA MET A 1 25.58 -22.26 14.84
C MET A 1 26.41 -21.48 15.87
N LYS A 2 25.86 -20.59 16.68
CA LYS A 2 26.57 -19.81 17.73
C LYS A 2 26.88 -20.60 19.00
N LEU A 3 26.01 -21.49 19.46
CA LEU A 3 26.26 -22.38 20.59
C LEU A 3 27.53 -23.24 20.42
N LYS A 4 27.78 -23.76 19.19
CA LYS A 4 29.01 -24.49 18.87
C LYS A 4 30.29 -23.67 19.13
N LYS A 5 30.29 -22.37 18.98
CA LYS A 5 31.43 -21.48 19.23
C LYS A 5 31.68 -21.24 20.73
N THR A 6 30.62 -21.13 21.54
CA THR A 6 30.73 -20.93 22.99
C THR A 6 31.24 -22.19 23.68
N TYR A 7 30.71 -23.36 23.27
CA TYR A 7 31.24 -24.64 23.74
C TYR A 7 32.70 -24.86 23.30
N SER A 8 33.03 -24.52 22.07
CA SER A 8 34.42 -24.58 21.57
C SER A 8 35.35 -23.66 22.38
N PHE A 9 34.92 -22.44 22.72
CA PHE A 9 35.69 -21.53 23.54
C PHE A 9 35.87 -22.05 24.98
N ALA A 10 34.80 -22.55 25.61
CA ALA A 10 34.86 -23.13 26.92
C ALA A 10 35.77 -24.36 26.94
N LEU A 11 35.66 -25.22 25.93
CA LEU A 11 36.50 -26.44 25.80
C LEU A 11 37.99 -26.04 25.65
N TRP A 12 38.34 -25.14 24.76
CA TRP A 12 39.72 -24.72 24.56
C TRP A 12 40.31 -24.01 25.80
N SER A 13 39.53 -23.14 26.46
CA SER A 13 39.98 -22.48 27.68
C SER A 13 40.12 -23.44 28.84
N SER A 14 39.26 -24.48 28.93
CA SER A 14 39.40 -25.55 29.91
C SER A 14 40.63 -26.42 29.69
N ILE A 15 40.90 -26.78 28.41
CA ILE A 15 42.14 -27.49 28.01
C ILE A 15 43.39 -26.67 28.42
N TYR A 16 43.35 -25.36 28.14
CA TYR A 16 44.47 -24.47 28.46
C TYR A 16 44.72 -24.39 29.99
N LEU A 17 43.69 -24.22 30.78
CA LEU A 17 43.76 -24.20 32.24
C LEU A 17 44.18 -25.54 32.79
N THR A 18 43.70 -26.64 32.23
CA THR A 18 44.05 -27.99 32.65
C THR A 18 45.50 -28.30 32.34
N VAL A 19 45.95 -27.98 31.12
CA VAL A 19 47.38 -28.16 30.71
C VAL A 19 48.28 -27.34 31.63
N SER A 20 47.95 -26.11 31.94
CA SER A 20 48.71 -25.26 32.87
C SER A 20 48.72 -25.85 34.28
N SER A 21 47.57 -26.31 34.78
CA SER A 21 47.46 -26.93 36.12
C SER A 21 48.22 -28.25 36.21
N VAL A 22 48.17 -29.04 35.12
CA VAL A 22 48.94 -30.32 35.04
C VAL A 22 50.42 -30.07 35.00
N LEU A 23 50.88 -29.09 34.23
CA LEU A 23 52.34 -28.72 34.18
C LEU A 23 52.81 -28.29 35.57
N THR A 24 52.03 -27.42 36.24
CA THR A 24 52.41 -26.97 37.60
C THR A 24 52.32 -28.09 38.62
N ALA A 25 51.32 -28.96 38.59
CA ALA A 25 51.20 -30.13 39.48
C ALA A 25 52.30 -31.15 39.19
N SER A 26 52.65 -31.40 37.92
CA SER A 26 53.77 -32.33 37.56
C SER A 26 55.10 -31.78 37.97
N ALA A 27 55.35 -30.48 37.86
CA ALA A 27 56.55 -29.85 38.35
C ALA A 27 56.69 -29.93 39.86
N LEU A 28 55.58 -29.68 40.61
CA LEU A 28 55.54 -29.81 42.06
C LEU A 28 55.74 -31.28 42.46
N TYR A 29 55.13 -32.24 41.80
CA TYR A 29 55.29 -33.67 42.02
C TYR A 29 56.72 -34.13 41.80
N PHE A 30 57.34 -33.72 40.73
CA PHE A 30 58.75 -34.08 40.42
C PHE A 30 59.73 -33.52 41.47
N PHE A 31 59.41 -32.33 42.04
CA PHE A 31 60.25 -31.69 43.05
C PHE A 31 60.05 -32.25 44.49
N PHE A 32 58.85 -32.78 44.82
CA PHE A 32 58.52 -33.10 46.20
C PHE A 32 58.17 -34.56 46.48
N PHE A 33 57.92 -35.44 45.47
CA PHE A 33 57.46 -36.83 45.69
C PHE A 33 58.21 -37.84 44.83
N GLU A 34 58.72 -38.88 45.47
CA GLU A 34 59.28 -40.06 44.82
C GLU A 34 58.19 -41.09 44.45
N GLY A 35 57.60 -40.94 43.31
CA GLY A 35 57.21 -41.91 42.31
C GLY A 35 56.21 -43.02 42.59
N LYS A 36 55.10 -42.99 43.37
CA LYS A 36 54.18 -44.18 43.52
C LYS A 36 52.68 -43.97 43.27
N GLU A 37 52.15 -42.82 42.86
CA GLU A 37 50.69 -42.64 42.73
C GLU A 37 50.25 -42.01 41.36
N PHE A 38 50.54 -42.70 40.27
CA PHE A 38 50.18 -42.29 38.92
C PHE A 38 48.64 -42.19 38.72
N ILE A 39 47.86 -43.09 39.37
CA ILE A 39 46.38 -43.11 39.32
C ILE A 39 45.76 -41.85 39.98
N GLY A 40 46.30 -41.42 41.10
CA GLY A 40 45.85 -40.21 41.81
C GLY A 40 46.06 -38.95 40.96
N LEU A 41 47.17 -38.85 40.23
CA LEU A 41 47.47 -37.77 39.30
C LEU A 41 46.44 -37.72 38.15
N LEU A 42 46.09 -38.85 37.56
CA LEU A 42 45.10 -38.91 36.46
C LEU A 42 43.71 -38.47 36.94
N ILE A 43 43.28 -38.91 38.13
CA ILE A 43 41.99 -38.48 38.72
C ILE A 43 42.00 -37.00 39.01
N PHE A 44 43.06 -36.43 39.53
CA PHE A 44 43.22 -35.00 39.77
C PHE A 44 43.11 -34.19 38.48
N ILE A 45 43.78 -34.60 37.40
CA ILE A 45 43.71 -33.98 36.09
C ILE A 45 42.27 -33.97 35.56
N ALA A 46 41.57 -35.09 35.61
CA ALA A 46 40.20 -35.21 35.15
C ALA A 46 39.26 -34.29 35.95
N LEU A 47 39.44 -34.22 37.27
CA LEU A 47 38.64 -33.38 38.14
C LEU A 47 38.86 -31.87 37.88
N VAL A 48 40.10 -31.44 37.73
CA VAL A 48 40.46 -30.06 37.36
C VAL A 48 39.87 -29.69 36.00
N PHE A 49 39.93 -30.60 35.02
CA PHE A 49 39.36 -30.37 33.70
C PHE A 49 37.82 -30.18 33.81
N ILE A 50 37.11 -31.06 34.51
CA ILE A 50 35.66 -30.98 34.65
C ILE A 50 35.27 -29.66 35.34
N ILE A 51 35.89 -29.34 36.47
CA ILE A 51 35.60 -28.11 37.22
C ILE A 51 35.91 -26.87 36.38
N SER A 52 37.04 -26.82 35.72
CA SER A 52 37.44 -25.73 34.83
C SER A 52 36.47 -25.54 33.66
N PHE A 53 36.02 -26.67 33.07
CA PHE A 53 35.03 -26.63 31.98
C PHE A 53 33.71 -25.99 32.44
N PHE A 54 33.14 -26.44 33.54
CA PHE A 54 31.88 -25.91 34.06
C PHE A 54 31.98 -24.42 34.46
N ILE A 55 33.07 -24.03 35.13
CA ILE A 55 33.30 -22.62 35.51
C ILE A 55 33.40 -21.73 34.27
N THR A 56 34.15 -22.18 33.27
CA THR A 56 34.35 -21.39 32.05
C THR A 56 33.08 -21.28 31.22
N GLN A 57 32.35 -22.41 31.14
CA GLN A 57 31.06 -22.44 30.45
C GLN A 57 30.05 -21.49 31.10
N TYR A 58 29.90 -21.55 32.41
CA TYR A 58 29.00 -20.70 33.18
C TYR A 58 29.35 -19.21 33.03
N ARG A 59 30.64 -18.87 33.12
CA ARG A 59 31.11 -17.47 32.96
C ARG A 59 30.91 -16.96 31.55
N ALA A 60 31.15 -17.76 30.52
CA ALA A 60 30.95 -17.40 29.13
C ALA A 60 29.47 -17.15 28.81
N GLU A 61 28.59 -18.04 29.27
CA GLU A 61 27.14 -17.86 29.10
C GLU A 61 26.63 -16.57 29.77
N ARG A 62 27.03 -16.37 31.04
CA ARG A 62 26.63 -15.19 31.79
C ARG A 62 27.17 -13.89 31.22
N PHE A 63 28.39 -13.88 30.69
CA PHE A 63 28.98 -12.71 30.04
C PHE A 63 28.25 -12.35 28.74
N ILE A 64 27.96 -13.34 27.89
CA ILE A 64 27.23 -13.13 26.64
C ILE A 64 25.81 -12.65 26.95
N TYR A 65 25.11 -13.29 27.87
CA TYR A 65 23.78 -12.90 28.31
C TYR A 65 23.74 -11.42 28.75
N ASN A 66 24.64 -11.01 29.65
CA ASN A 66 24.65 -9.64 30.16
C ASN A 66 24.94 -8.61 29.06
N ARG A 67 25.76 -8.93 28.07
CA ARG A 67 26.02 -8.04 26.92
C ARG A 67 24.81 -7.92 26.01
N ILE A 68 24.15 -9.02 25.71
CA ILE A 68 22.95 -9.01 24.85
C ILE A 68 21.83 -8.29 25.58
N LYS A 69 21.65 -8.55 26.90
CA LYS A 69 20.63 -7.87 27.71
C LYS A 69 20.86 -6.36 27.74
N LYS A 70 22.09 -5.90 27.88
CA LYS A 70 22.39 -4.46 27.87
C LYS A 70 22.00 -3.81 26.53
N ILE A 71 22.32 -4.45 25.39
CA ILE A 71 21.92 -3.98 24.06
C ILE A 71 20.39 -3.97 23.92
N TYR A 72 19.74 -5.00 24.44
CA TYR A 72 18.27 -5.08 24.46
C TYR A 72 17.65 -3.97 25.28
N ASP A 73 18.15 -3.72 26.50
CA ASP A 73 17.64 -2.67 27.37
C ASP A 73 17.86 -1.27 26.76
N GLU A 74 19.02 -1.01 26.13
CA GLU A 74 19.29 0.25 25.42
C GLU A 74 18.34 0.47 24.22
N VAL A 75 18.02 -0.58 23.49
CA VAL A 75 17.11 -0.54 22.34
C VAL A 75 15.65 -0.42 22.80
N SER A 76 15.27 -1.07 23.90
CA SER A 76 13.91 -1.01 24.44
C SER A 76 13.55 0.35 25.06
N LEU A 77 14.53 1.09 25.57
CA LEU A 77 14.33 2.46 26.08
C LEU A 77 13.93 3.46 24.98
N LEU A 78 14.11 3.11 23.72
CA LEU A 78 13.74 3.96 22.57
C LEU A 78 12.27 3.81 22.14
N ASN A 79 11.51 2.89 22.76
CA ASN A 79 10.10 2.63 22.42
C ASN A 79 9.30 2.12 23.62
N ASP A 80 8.35 2.93 24.10
CA ASP A 80 7.59 2.69 25.34
C ASP A 80 6.48 1.61 25.25
N ASP A 81 6.06 1.09 24.08
CA ASP A 81 4.75 0.46 24.00
C ASP A 81 4.66 -1.02 23.59
N GLU A 82 5.72 -1.71 23.20
CA GLU A 82 5.54 -3.08 22.62
C GLU A 82 6.51 -4.18 23.07
N PHE A 83 7.19 -4.02 24.19
CA PHE A 83 8.13 -5.07 24.61
C PHE A 83 7.54 -6.05 25.64
N ASN A 84 7.14 -7.23 25.16
CA ASN A 84 6.98 -8.41 26.03
C ASN A 84 8.33 -8.75 26.65
N LYS A 85 8.51 -8.42 27.94
CA LYS A 85 9.69 -8.85 28.70
C LYS A 85 9.75 -10.39 28.67
N PRO A 86 10.87 -11.00 28.25
CA PRO A 86 11.00 -12.44 28.30
C PRO A 86 10.83 -12.93 29.74
N SER A 87 9.95 -13.90 29.95
CA SER A 87 9.49 -14.39 31.26
C SER A 87 10.52 -15.21 32.00
N SER A 88 11.70 -15.50 31.44
CA SER A 88 12.78 -16.19 32.12
C SER A 88 14.13 -15.55 31.83
N ALA A 89 14.80 -15.15 32.91
CA ALA A 89 16.03 -14.35 32.88
C ALA A 89 17.29 -15.16 32.52
N THR A 90 17.19 -16.35 31.92
CA THR A 90 18.35 -17.25 31.77
C THR A 90 18.52 -17.83 30.35
N ASP A 91 17.62 -17.55 29.42
CA ASP A 91 17.65 -18.16 28.09
C ASP A 91 18.19 -17.16 27.03
N ILE A 92 19.44 -17.39 26.61
CA ILE A 92 20.13 -16.61 25.57
C ILE A 92 19.42 -16.75 24.22
N ASP A 93 18.81 -17.88 23.93
CA ASP A 93 18.13 -18.14 22.67
C ASP A 93 16.81 -17.34 22.62
N ALA A 94 16.07 -17.29 23.72
CA ALA A 94 14.86 -16.48 23.85
C ALA A 94 15.17 -14.98 23.69
N LEU A 95 16.24 -14.48 24.33
CA LEU A 95 16.67 -13.10 24.22
C LEU A 95 17.15 -12.76 22.80
N SER A 96 17.91 -13.65 22.17
CA SER A 96 18.37 -13.50 20.78
C SER A 96 17.20 -13.45 19.80
N LYS A 97 16.18 -14.29 20.01
CA LYS A 97 14.95 -14.29 19.20
C LYS A 97 14.19 -12.98 19.35
N SER A 98 14.00 -12.50 20.59
CA SER A 98 13.31 -11.22 20.83
C SER A 98 13.99 -10.04 20.16
N VAL A 99 15.33 -9.98 20.16
CA VAL A 99 16.09 -8.95 19.45
C VAL A 99 15.91 -9.09 17.93
N GLN A 100 15.87 -10.31 17.41
CA GLN A 100 15.69 -10.55 15.98
C GLN A 100 14.28 -10.16 15.52
N ASP A 101 13.26 -10.51 16.29
CA ASP A 101 11.86 -10.13 16.02
C ASP A 101 11.68 -8.60 16.05
N TYR A 102 12.33 -7.92 17.01
CA TYR A 102 12.34 -6.46 17.07
C TYR A 102 12.99 -5.81 15.85
N VAL A 103 14.17 -6.27 15.46
CA VAL A 103 14.89 -5.75 14.29
C VAL A 103 14.06 -5.94 13.03
N GLU A 104 13.42 -7.11 12.87
CA GLU A 104 12.55 -7.36 11.72
C GLU A 104 11.30 -6.46 11.75
N GLY A 105 10.67 -6.29 12.90
CA GLY A 105 9.55 -5.35 13.08
C GLY A 105 9.95 -3.91 12.71
N LYS A 106 11.10 -3.45 13.19
CA LYS A 106 11.61 -2.10 12.83
C LYS A 106 11.95 -1.97 11.36
N ARG A 107 12.49 -3.01 10.73
CA ARG A 107 12.77 -3.03 9.30
C ARG A 107 11.49 -2.89 8.48
N ILE A 108 10.42 -3.59 8.87
CA ILE A 108 9.10 -3.47 8.25
C ILE A 108 8.55 -2.06 8.44
N GLN A 109 8.63 -1.48 9.66
CA GLN A 109 8.18 -0.12 9.92
C GLN A 109 8.94 0.91 9.07
N ILE A 110 10.27 0.83 8.99
CA ILE A 110 11.11 1.72 8.17
C ILE A 110 10.73 1.57 6.70
N LYS A 111 10.56 0.35 6.21
CA LYS A 111 10.12 0.10 4.84
C LYS A 111 8.78 0.77 4.54
N ASN A 112 7.78 0.57 5.40
CA ASN A 112 6.45 1.16 5.26
C ASN A 112 6.51 2.70 5.29
N LEU A 113 7.32 3.28 6.19
CA LEU A 113 7.50 4.73 6.26
C LEU A 113 8.19 5.28 4.99
N THR A 114 9.20 4.59 4.49
CA THR A 114 9.91 4.98 3.27
C THR A 114 9.00 4.89 2.04
N GLU A 115 8.19 3.84 1.94
CA GLU A 115 7.19 3.69 0.87
C GLU A 115 6.13 4.80 0.94
N ARG A 116 5.65 5.14 2.13
CA ARG A 116 4.71 6.25 2.34
C ARG A 116 5.33 7.61 1.97
N ASP A 117 6.59 7.85 2.33
CA ASP A 117 7.27 9.11 2.01
C ASP A 117 7.54 9.23 0.50
N SER A 118 8.00 8.16 -0.14
CA SER A 118 8.13 8.11 -1.60
C SER A 118 6.80 8.36 -2.30
N PHE A 119 5.74 7.69 -1.86
CA PHE A 119 4.40 7.88 -2.37
C PHE A 119 3.92 9.34 -2.22
N ARG A 120 4.17 9.98 -1.06
CA ARG A 120 3.82 11.38 -0.84
C ARG A 120 4.58 12.33 -1.77
N LYS A 121 5.87 12.08 -2.01
CA LYS A 121 6.69 12.88 -2.94
C LYS A 121 6.17 12.75 -4.37
N ASP A 122 5.90 11.53 -4.82
CA ASP A 122 5.36 11.28 -6.16
C ASP A 122 3.98 11.91 -6.34
N PHE A 123 3.12 11.81 -5.31
CA PHE A 123 1.81 12.45 -5.29
C PHE A 123 1.92 13.97 -5.46
N LEU A 124 2.74 14.65 -4.65
CA LEU A 124 2.94 16.11 -4.74
C LEU A 124 3.55 16.53 -6.09
N GLY A 125 4.47 15.74 -6.63
CA GLY A 125 5.06 15.93 -7.95
C GLY A 125 4.00 15.88 -9.05
N ASN A 126 3.16 14.85 -9.04
CA ASN A 126 2.08 14.65 -10.01
C ASN A 126 1.00 15.75 -9.90
N VAL A 127 0.59 16.10 -8.67
CA VAL A 127 -0.34 17.22 -8.42
C VAL A 127 0.21 18.50 -9.04
N SER A 128 1.47 18.84 -8.76
CA SER A 128 2.10 20.04 -9.27
C SER A 128 2.12 20.06 -10.80
N HIS A 129 2.42 18.92 -11.42
CA HIS A 129 2.46 18.80 -12.88
C HIS A 129 1.07 18.93 -13.52
N GLU A 130 0.04 18.25 -12.94
CA GLU A 130 -1.33 18.30 -13.46
C GLU A 130 -1.99 19.68 -13.28
N LEU A 131 -1.59 20.46 -12.27
CA LEU A 131 -2.04 21.84 -12.08
C LEU A 131 -1.30 22.83 -13.00
N LYS A 132 0.02 22.68 -13.21
CA LYS A 132 0.82 23.60 -14.02
C LYS A 132 0.35 23.65 -15.48
N THR A 133 0.05 22.51 -16.07
CA THR A 133 -0.31 22.42 -17.48
C THR A 133 -1.54 23.25 -17.84
N PRO A 134 -2.72 23.08 -17.24
CA PRO A 134 -3.89 23.92 -17.52
C PRO A 134 -3.66 25.37 -17.11
N LEU A 135 -2.93 25.64 -16.03
CA LEU A 135 -2.63 27.00 -15.57
C LEU A 135 -1.85 27.79 -16.63
N PHE A 136 -0.75 27.22 -17.15
CA PHE A 136 0.03 27.88 -18.21
C PHE A 136 -0.74 28.00 -19.53
N THR A 137 -1.62 27.04 -19.82
CA THR A 137 -2.48 27.08 -20.98
C THR A 137 -3.46 28.29 -20.89
N VAL A 138 -4.12 28.43 -19.72
CA VAL A 138 -4.99 29.60 -19.45
C VAL A 138 -4.22 30.91 -19.55
N GLN A 139 -3.07 30.98 -18.88
CA GLN A 139 -2.19 32.16 -18.91
C GLN A 139 -1.79 32.53 -20.36
N GLY A 140 -1.39 31.55 -21.17
CA GLY A 140 -0.99 31.79 -22.56
C GLY A 140 -2.13 32.35 -23.39
N TYR A 141 -3.37 31.83 -23.27
CA TYR A 141 -4.51 32.39 -24.00
C TYR A 141 -4.86 33.82 -23.55
N ILE A 142 -4.79 34.08 -22.24
CA ILE A 142 -5.04 35.42 -21.70
C ILE A 142 -3.97 36.40 -22.17
N LEU A 143 -2.68 36.04 -22.13
CA LEU A 143 -1.60 36.91 -22.64
C LEU A 143 -1.76 37.23 -24.12
N THR A 144 -2.08 36.24 -24.96
CA THR A 144 -2.31 36.45 -26.38
C THR A 144 -3.49 37.43 -26.64
N LEU A 145 -4.54 37.33 -25.82
CA LEU A 145 -5.66 38.27 -25.89
C LEU A 145 -5.23 39.71 -25.51
N ILE A 146 -4.42 39.86 -24.47
CA ILE A 146 -3.89 41.13 -24.00
C ILE A 146 -2.97 41.78 -25.08
N GLU A 147 -2.15 40.96 -25.75
CA GLU A 147 -1.24 41.41 -26.82
C GLU A 147 -1.95 41.85 -28.13
N GLY A 148 -3.28 41.88 -28.14
CA GLY A 148 -4.07 42.44 -29.21
C GLY A 148 -5.02 41.49 -29.94
N ALA A 149 -4.94 40.18 -29.68
CA ALA A 149 -5.86 39.20 -30.27
C ALA A 149 -7.32 39.38 -29.81
N VAL A 150 -7.58 40.20 -28.78
CA VAL A 150 -8.92 40.55 -28.29
C VAL A 150 -9.72 41.33 -29.35
N ASN A 151 -9.06 42.02 -30.30
CA ASN A 151 -9.70 42.80 -31.34
C ASN A 151 -10.30 41.93 -32.48
N ASP A 152 -9.84 40.70 -32.63
CA ASP A 152 -10.44 39.71 -33.53
C ASP A 152 -11.49 38.89 -32.75
N THR A 153 -12.75 39.09 -33.11
CA THR A 153 -13.89 38.48 -32.41
C THR A 153 -13.87 36.96 -32.46
N LEU A 154 -13.41 36.33 -33.55
CA LEU A 154 -13.34 34.88 -33.71
C LEU A 154 -12.22 34.27 -32.84
N ILE A 155 -11.05 34.93 -32.82
CA ILE A 155 -9.91 34.50 -32.00
C ILE A 155 -10.23 34.74 -30.52
N ARG A 156 -10.81 35.86 -30.17
CA ARG A 156 -11.23 36.21 -28.83
C ARG A 156 -12.14 35.13 -28.22
N ASP A 157 -13.25 34.83 -28.92
CA ASP A 157 -14.24 33.90 -28.41
C ASP A 157 -13.67 32.46 -28.31
N LYS A 158 -12.84 32.09 -29.29
CA LYS A 158 -12.11 30.82 -29.26
C LYS A 158 -11.14 30.70 -28.07
N TYR A 159 -10.37 31.76 -27.78
CA TYR A 159 -9.36 31.74 -26.72
C TYR A 159 -10.00 31.87 -25.35
N LEU A 160 -11.03 32.67 -25.17
CA LEU A 160 -11.85 32.71 -23.97
C LEU A 160 -12.47 31.34 -23.68
N GLY A 161 -13.04 30.67 -24.68
CA GLY A 161 -13.59 29.33 -24.53
C GLY A 161 -12.53 28.27 -24.14
N ARG A 162 -11.31 28.41 -24.68
CA ARG A 162 -10.19 27.54 -24.29
C ARG A 162 -9.66 27.80 -22.86
N ALA A 163 -9.56 29.09 -22.50
CA ALA A 163 -9.20 29.48 -21.14
C ALA A 163 -10.22 28.98 -20.12
N ASN A 164 -11.52 29.14 -20.41
CA ASN A 164 -12.59 28.62 -19.54
C ASN A 164 -12.49 27.11 -19.34
N LYS A 165 -12.25 26.31 -20.39
CA LYS A 165 -12.02 24.88 -20.29
C LYS A 165 -10.80 24.53 -19.40
N GLY A 166 -9.75 25.36 -19.46
CA GLY A 166 -8.60 25.23 -18.59
C GLY A 166 -8.95 25.45 -17.12
N VAL A 167 -9.77 26.47 -16.82
CA VAL A 167 -10.27 26.74 -15.47
C VAL A 167 -11.18 25.62 -14.97
N GLU A 168 -12.13 25.15 -15.78
CA GLU A 168 -13.00 24.01 -15.44
C GLU A 168 -12.18 22.76 -15.08
N ARG A 169 -11.09 22.51 -15.83
CA ARG A 169 -10.17 21.42 -15.53
C ARG A 169 -9.46 21.61 -14.19
N LEU A 170 -8.99 22.82 -13.87
CA LEU A 170 -8.37 23.12 -12.57
C LEU A 170 -9.34 22.89 -11.43
N VAL A 171 -10.58 23.35 -11.56
CA VAL A 171 -11.64 23.13 -10.56
C VAL A 171 -11.89 21.63 -10.34
N ALA A 172 -11.95 20.84 -11.40
CA ALA A 172 -12.13 19.39 -11.30
C ALA A 172 -10.95 18.72 -10.55
N ILE A 173 -9.70 19.10 -10.88
CA ILE A 173 -8.51 18.56 -10.20
C ILE A 173 -8.54 18.92 -8.71
N VAL A 174 -8.87 20.16 -8.36
CA VAL A 174 -8.95 20.59 -6.93
C VAL A 174 -10.03 19.82 -6.18
N LYS A 175 -11.20 19.58 -6.78
CA LYS A 175 -12.26 18.77 -6.19
C LYS A 175 -11.80 17.31 -5.95
N ASP A 176 -11.12 16.72 -6.93
CA ASP A 176 -10.56 15.37 -6.80
C ASP A 176 -9.53 15.30 -5.66
N LEU A 177 -8.66 16.33 -5.53
CA LEU A 177 -7.66 16.42 -4.47
C LEU A 177 -8.27 16.60 -3.09
N ASP A 178 -9.29 17.46 -2.94
CA ASP A 178 -10.02 17.63 -1.67
C ASP A 178 -10.65 16.31 -1.23
N MET A 179 -11.23 15.58 -2.17
CA MET A 179 -11.77 14.25 -1.92
C MET A 179 -10.70 13.28 -1.40
N ILE A 180 -9.56 13.20 -2.09
CA ILE A 180 -8.46 12.33 -1.68
C ILE A 180 -7.92 12.72 -0.30
N ALA A 181 -7.78 14.01 -0.03
CA ALA A 181 -7.32 14.49 1.27
C ALA A 181 -8.27 14.08 2.40
N LYS A 182 -9.59 14.18 2.19
CA LYS A 182 -10.61 13.72 3.14
C LYS A 182 -10.53 12.20 3.36
N LEU A 183 -10.29 11.43 2.28
CA LEU A 183 -10.12 9.98 2.35
C LEU A 183 -8.90 9.56 3.19
N GLU A 184 -7.81 10.34 3.16
CA GLU A 184 -6.57 10.01 3.86
C GLU A 184 -6.57 10.41 5.34
N THR A 185 -7.21 11.52 5.69
CA THR A 185 -7.10 12.10 7.04
C THR A 185 -8.13 11.59 8.02
N GLU A 186 -9.37 11.37 7.58
CA GLU A 186 -10.50 11.10 8.48
C GLU A 186 -11.07 9.68 8.32
N GLY A 187 -10.65 8.95 7.29
CA GLY A 187 -11.40 7.80 6.80
C GLY A 187 -12.78 8.25 6.27
N LEU A 188 -13.27 7.62 5.23
CA LEU A 188 -14.59 7.97 4.73
C LEU A 188 -15.64 7.55 5.76
N LYS A 189 -16.25 8.53 6.43
CA LYS A 189 -17.51 8.26 7.16
C LYS A 189 -18.59 8.01 6.13
N ILE A 190 -18.91 6.75 5.92
CA ILE A 190 -19.95 6.32 5.00
C ILE A 190 -21.30 6.41 5.72
N ASN A 191 -22.19 7.24 5.19
CA ASN A 191 -23.57 7.32 5.66
C ASN A 191 -24.43 6.35 4.83
N LYS A 192 -24.49 5.08 5.27
CA LYS A 192 -25.26 4.06 4.55
C LYS A 192 -26.76 4.26 4.71
N GLU A 193 -27.44 4.46 3.60
CA GLU A 193 -28.90 4.51 3.50
C GLU A 193 -29.42 3.53 2.43
N VAL A 194 -30.71 3.31 2.41
CA VAL A 194 -31.39 2.43 1.44
C VAL A 194 -31.88 3.27 0.29
N PHE A 195 -31.49 2.92 -0.92
CA PHE A 195 -31.91 3.63 -2.14
C PHE A 195 -32.09 2.68 -3.32
N ASN A 196 -32.83 3.12 -4.34
CA ASN A 196 -33.00 2.40 -5.59
C ASN A 196 -31.82 2.69 -6.52
N ILE A 197 -31.03 1.65 -6.85
CA ILE A 197 -29.85 1.80 -7.73
C ILE A 197 -30.24 2.12 -9.17
N ILE A 198 -31.44 1.66 -9.62
CA ILE A 198 -31.90 1.92 -10.99
C ILE A 198 -32.19 3.40 -11.18
N ASP A 199 -32.86 4.05 -10.22
CA ASP A 199 -33.14 5.48 -10.27
C ASP A 199 -31.83 6.29 -10.25
N LEU A 200 -30.87 5.89 -9.42
CA LEU A 200 -29.56 6.55 -9.35
C LEU A 200 -28.81 6.46 -10.68
N VAL A 201 -28.81 5.30 -11.32
CA VAL A 201 -28.20 5.11 -12.65
C VAL A 201 -28.93 5.95 -13.69
N GLN A 202 -30.26 6.02 -13.67
CA GLN A 202 -31.03 6.83 -14.60
C GLN A 202 -30.69 8.33 -14.45
N ASN A 203 -30.60 8.82 -13.23
CA ASN A 203 -30.18 10.22 -12.97
C ASN A 203 -28.78 10.52 -13.57
N VAL A 204 -27.85 9.56 -13.44
CA VAL A 204 -26.51 9.70 -14.05
C VAL A 204 -26.60 9.66 -15.58
N PHE A 205 -27.42 8.83 -16.17
CA PHE A 205 -27.63 8.83 -17.63
C PHE A 205 -28.17 10.17 -18.12
N ASP A 206 -29.18 10.71 -17.45
CA ASP A 206 -29.78 12.00 -17.81
C ASP A 206 -28.75 13.14 -17.73
N LEU A 207 -27.90 13.12 -16.70
CA LEU A 207 -26.81 14.10 -16.52
C LEU A 207 -25.81 14.09 -17.69
N PHE A 208 -25.54 12.94 -18.26
CA PHE A 208 -24.51 12.78 -19.31
C PHE A 208 -25.09 12.57 -20.71
N GLU A 209 -26.40 12.59 -20.89
CA GLU A 209 -27.08 12.39 -22.18
C GLU A 209 -26.50 13.28 -23.30
N MET A 210 -26.41 14.59 -23.06
CA MET A 210 -25.89 15.54 -24.04
C MET A 210 -24.42 15.30 -24.40
N ARG A 211 -23.65 14.82 -23.42
CA ARG A 211 -22.22 14.51 -23.64
C ARG A 211 -22.04 13.22 -24.42
N ALA A 212 -22.84 12.22 -24.17
CA ALA A 212 -22.89 10.95 -24.89
C ALA A 212 -23.35 11.18 -26.34
N LYS A 213 -24.42 11.97 -26.55
CA LYS A 213 -24.94 12.34 -27.89
C LYS A 213 -23.89 13.02 -28.76
N LYS A 214 -22.99 13.88 -28.20
CA LYS A 214 -21.89 14.50 -28.97
C LYS A 214 -20.92 13.50 -29.59
N LYS A 215 -20.81 12.28 -29.03
CA LYS A 215 -19.99 11.17 -29.55
C LYS A 215 -20.82 10.07 -30.18
N ASN A 216 -22.14 10.25 -30.29
CA ASN A 216 -23.11 9.24 -30.69
C ASN A 216 -22.98 7.93 -29.86
N ILE A 217 -22.74 8.05 -28.55
CA ILE A 217 -22.71 6.91 -27.62
C ILE A 217 -24.09 6.76 -27.01
N THR A 218 -24.63 5.53 -27.03
CA THR A 218 -25.91 5.18 -26.40
C THR A 218 -25.66 4.78 -24.95
N LEU A 219 -26.34 5.46 -24.01
CA LEU A 219 -26.41 5.06 -22.61
C LEU A 219 -27.66 4.21 -22.42
N GLN A 220 -27.51 2.99 -21.91
CA GLN A 220 -28.63 2.04 -21.78
C GLN A 220 -28.45 1.09 -20.61
N PHE A 221 -29.57 0.51 -20.17
CA PHE A 221 -29.54 -0.69 -19.35
C PHE A 221 -29.47 -1.93 -20.26
N ASP A 222 -28.99 -3.06 -19.73
CA ASP A 222 -28.99 -4.36 -20.40
C ASP A 222 -30.38 -4.92 -20.64
N GLN A 223 -31.32 -4.60 -19.72
CA GLN A 223 -32.70 -5.03 -19.76
C GLN A 223 -33.63 -3.96 -19.16
N ILE A 224 -34.94 -4.15 -19.29
CA ILE A 224 -35.93 -3.31 -18.63
C ILE A 224 -36.11 -3.82 -17.19
N TYR A 225 -35.83 -2.96 -16.23
CA TYR A 225 -36.05 -3.24 -14.81
C TYR A 225 -37.45 -2.77 -14.40
N GLU A 226 -38.40 -3.71 -14.37
CA GLU A 226 -39.80 -3.40 -14.01
C GLU A 226 -39.98 -3.04 -12.52
N PHE A 227 -39.09 -3.52 -11.66
CA PHE A 227 -39.14 -3.31 -10.23
C PHE A 227 -37.89 -2.58 -9.70
N PRO A 228 -38.05 -1.76 -8.65
CA PRO A 228 -36.88 -1.11 -8.02
C PRO A 228 -35.96 -2.14 -7.38
N ILE A 229 -34.64 -1.89 -7.49
CA ILE A 229 -33.59 -2.70 -6.84
C ILE A 229 -33.00 -1.88 -5.73
N PHE A 230 -33.36 -2.24 -4.47
CA PHE A 230 -32.86 -1.54 -3.30
C PHE A 230 -31.52 -2.09 -2.83
N VAL A 231 -30.58 -1.18 -2.64
CA VAL A 231 -29.22 -1.43 -2.13
C VAL A 231 -28.94 -0.55 -0.93
N LYS A 232 -27.95 -0.93 -0.12
CA LYS A 232 -27.53 -0.16 1.04
C LYS A 232 -26.12 0.42 0.81
N GLY A 233 -26.00 1.74 0.86
CA GLY A 233 -24.75 2.47 0.64
C GLY A 233 -24.94 3.97 0.85
N ASP A 234 -23.85 4.72 0.69
CA ASP A 234 -23.87 6.19 0.69
C ASP A 234 -24.21 6.66 -0.72
N ILE A 235 -25.44 7.18 -0.90
CA ILE A 235 -25.98 7.53 -2.22
C ILE A 235 -25.08 8.53 -2.97
N GLU A 236 -24.58 9.58 -2.29
CA GLU A 236 -23.73 10.59 -2.91
C GLU A 236 -22.40 10.00 -3.39
N ARG A 237 -21.85 9.07 -2.61
CA ARG A 237 -20.58 8.40 -2.94
C ARG A 237 -20.77 7.38 -4.07
N ILE A 238 -21.86 6.63 -4.07
CA ILE A 238 -22.15 5.68 -5.16
C ILE A 238 -22.48 6.43 -6.44
N GLU A 239 -23.21 7.57 -6.37
CA GLU A 239 -23.40 8.45 -7.52
C GLU A 239 -22.04 8.89 -8.11
N GLN A 240 -21.10 9.30 -7.28
CA GLN A 240 -19.75 9.68 -7.72
C GLN A 240 -19.01 8.51 -8.38
N VAL A 241 -19.16 7.28 -7.88
CA VAL A 241 -18.62 6.07 -8.53
C VAL A 241 -19.19 5.93 -9.94
N LEU A 242 -20.52 5.98 -10.06
CA LEU A 242 -21.20 5.86 -11.35
C LEU A 242 -20.78 6.97 -12.33
N ILE A 243 -20.74 8.21 -11.87
CA ILE A 243 -20.27 9.35 -12.66
C ILE A 243 -18.86 9.10 -13.21
N ASN A 244 -17.91 8.69 -12.37
CA ASN A 244 -16.55 8.42 -12.80
C ASN A 244 -16.47 7.30 -13.84
N LEU A 245 -17.24 6.22 -13.65
CA LEU A 245 -17.24 5.09 -14.57
C LEU A 245 -17.92 5.44 -15.90
N VAL A 246 -19.10 6.10 -15.88
CA VAL A 246 -19.82 6.53 -17.08
C VAL A 246 -19.03 7.58 -17.86
N VAL A 247 -18.39 8.53 -17.17
CA VAL A 247 -17.53 9.52 -17.84
C VAL A 247 -16.34 8.84 -18.51
N ASN A 248 -15.73 7.84 -17.88
CA ASN A 248 -14.64 7.07 -18.48
C ASN A 248 -15.15 6.28 -19.69
N SER A 249 -16.30 5.62 -19.60
CA SER A 249 -16.90 4.90 -20.71
C SER A 249 -17.19 5.83 -21.91
N ILE A 250 -17.81 7.00 -21.70
CA ILE A 250 -18.03 7.99 -22.77
C ILE A 250 -16.69 8.51 -23.33
N LYS A 251 -15.67 8.70 -22.48
CA LYS A 251 -14.38 9.24 -22.87
C LYS A 251 -13.60 8.29 -23.78
N TYR A 252 -13.54 7.01 -23.43
CA TYR A 252 -12.76 5.98 -24.10
C TYR A 252 -13.59 5.09 -25.03
N GLY A 253 -14.92 5.28 -25.03
CA GLY A 253 -15.86 4.61 -25.93
C GLY A 253 -15.61 4.96 -27.39
N LYS A 254 -16.01 4.06 -28.28
CA LYS A 254 -16.01 4.28 -29.73
C LYS A 254 -17.12 5.24 -30.14
N THR A 255 -16.90 5.96 -31.22
CA THR A 255 -17.99 6.74 -31.84
C THR A 255 -19.05 5.77 -32.37
N ASN A 256 -20.32 6.06 -32.14
CA ASN A 256 -21.47 5.20 -32.38
C ASN A 256 -21.46 3.91 -31.51
N GLY A 257 -20.80 3.96 -30.36
CA GLY A 257 -20.74 2.87 -29.40
C GLY A 257 -21.84 2.93 -28.35
N PHE A 258 -21.65 2.13 -27.29
CA PHE A 258 -22.61 2.07 -26.19
C PHE A 258 -21.91 2.02 -24.82
N THR A 259 -22.64 2.45 -23.81
CA THR A 259 -22.37 2.20 -22.39
C THR A 259 -23.57 1.51 -21.81
N THR A 260 -23.40 0.26 -21.40
CA THR A 260 -24.49 -0.54 -20.81
C THR A 260 -24.24 -0.70 -19.31
N ILE A 261 -25.28 -0.50 -18.50
CA ILE A 261 -25.23 -0.81 -17.07
C ILE A 261 -26.11 -2.03 -16.81
N GLU A 262 -25.51 -3.05 -16.17
CA GLU A 262 -26.18 -4.27 -15.72
C GLU A 262 -26.21 -4.31 -14.20
N VAL A 263 -27.31 -4.77 -13.62
CA VAL A 263 -27.46 -5.01 -12.18
C VAL A 263 -27.91 -6.45 -11.97
N GLU A 264 -27.02 -7.25 -11.41
CA GLU A 264 -27.24 -8.68 -11.19
C GLU A 264 -27.12 -9.06 -9.72
N SER A 265 -27.78 -10.14 -9.33
CA SER A 265 -27.59 -10.72 -8.00
C SER A 265 -26.22 -11.40 -7.90
N TYR A 266 -25.46 -11.07 -6.87
CA TYR A 266 -24.13 -11.61 -6.59
C TYR A 266 -24.09 -12.31 -5.24
N GLY A 267 -24.25 -13.63 -5.26
CA GLY A 267 -24.46 -14.41 -4.04
C GLY A 267 -25.81 -14.09 -3.35
N GLU A 268 -25.90 -14.39 -2.07
CA GLU A 268 -27.16 -14.24 -1.33
C GLU A 268 -27.46 -12.80 -0.89
N ASN A 269 -26.44 -12.02 -0.58
CA ASN A 269 -26.59 -10.75 0.14
C ASN A 269 -26.06 -9.53 -0.62
N LYS A 270 -25.69 -9.65 -1.90
CA LYS A 270 -25.14 -8.55 -2.68
C LYS A 270 -25.74 -8.45 -4.07
N PHE A 271 -25.70 -7.26 -4.62
CA PHE A 271 -25.81 -7.02 -6.06
C PHE A 271 -24.45 -6.64 -6.62
N ILE A 272 -24.18 -6.98 -7.87
CA ILE A 272 -23.05 -6.49 -8.65
C ILE A 272 -23.58 -5.55 -9.73
N ILE A 273 -23.02 -4.37 -9.78
CA ILE A 273 -23.32 -3.33 -10.76
C ILE A 273 -22.16 -3.29 -11.74
N LYS A 274 -22.42 -3.50 -13.03
CA LYS A 274 -21.43 -3.52 -14.09
C LYS A 274 -21.64 -2.32 -15.01
N VAL A 275 -20.58 -1.61 -15.32
CA VAL A 275 -20.53 -0.56 -16.34
C VAL A 275 -19.68 -1.09 -17.48
N ILE A 276 -20.31 -1.35 -18.62
CA ILE A 276 -19.72 -2.02 -19.77
C ILE A 276 -19.64 -1.05 -20.93
N ASP A 277 -18.47 -0.92 -21.55
CA ASP A 277 -18.24 -0.15 -22.75
C ASP A 277 -17.66 -1.03 -23.89
N ASP A 278 -17.94 -0.64 -25.12
CA ASP A 278 -17.36 -1.23 -26.33
C ASP A 278 -16.14 -0.44 -26.84
N GLY A 279 -15.49 0.31 -25.99
CA GLY A 279 -14.38 1.20 -26.29
C GLY A 279 -13.10 0.53 -26.74
N GLU A 280 -11.98 1.26 -26.64
CA GLU A 280 -10.66 0.78 -27.06
C GLU A 280 -10.17 -0.41 -26.22
N GLY A 281 -10.74 -0.62 -25.05
CA GLY A 281 -10.25 -1.63 -24.10
C GLY A 281 -8.86 -1.31 -23.56
N ILE A 282 -8.37 -2.16 -22.66
CA ILE A 282 -7.15 -1.93 -21.90
C ILE A 282 -6.22 -3.12 -22.04
N LYS A 283 -4.94 -2.86 -22.31
CA LYS A 283 -3.92 -3.92 -22.38
C LYS A 283 -3.66 -4.51 -20.99
N GLN A 284 -3.41 -5.81 -20.91
CA GLN A 284 -3.19 -6.57 -19.69
C GLN A 284 -2.15 -5.94 -18.75
N VAL A 285 -1.07 -5.40 -19.31
CA VAL A 285 0.04 -4.78 -18.55
C VAL A 285 -0.38 -3.55 -17.73
N HIS A 286 -1.52 -2.93 -18.06
CA HIS A 286 -2.02 -1.74 -17.39
C HIS A 286 -3.09 -2.05 -16.34
N LEU A 287 -3.74 -3.23 -16.37
CA LEU A 287 -4.92 -3.54 -15.55
C LEU A 287 -4.63 -3.43 -14.05
N SER A 288 -3.50 -3.95 -13.60
CA SER A 288 -3.11 -3.91 -12.18
C SER A 288 -2.87 -2.50 -11.63
N ARG A 289 -2.54 -1.56 -12.52
CA ARG A 289 -2.14 -0.19 -12.15
C ARG A 289 -3.23 0.86 -12.35
N LEU A 290 -4.35 0.50 -12.97
CA LEU A 290 -5.40 1.46 -13.32
C LEU A 290 -6.04 2.19 -12.14
N PHE A 291 -6.01 1.57 -10.97
CA PHE A 291 -6.51 2.17 -9.74
C PHE A 291 -5.44 2.95 -8.95
N GLU A 292 -4.18 3.01 -9.47
CA GLU A 292 -3.15 3.88 -8.91
C GLU A 292 -3.50 5.35 -9.20
N ARG A 293 -3.20 6.25 -8.27
CA ARG A 293 -3.44 7.69 -8.43
C ARG A 293 -2.56 8.26 -9.53
N PHE A 294 -3.11 9.14 -10.36
CA PHE A 294 -2.47 9.76 -11.52
C PHE A 294 -2.03 8.79 -12.62
N TYR A 295 -2.34 7.50 -12.48
CA TYR A 295 -1.99 6.54 -13.51
C TYR A 295 -2.86 6.73 -14.75
N ARG A 296 -2.23 6.69 -15.93
CA ARG A 296 -2.87 6.83 -17.24
C ARG A 296 -2.15 5.95 -18.25
N VAL A 297 -2.91 5.21 -19.06
CA VAL A 297 -2.37 4.32 -20.09
C VAL A 297 -1.59 5.10 -21.15
N ASP A 298 -2.10 6.27 -21.57
CA ASP A 298 -1.47 7.16 -22.54
C ASP A 298 -1.42 8.61 -22.02
N GLN A 299 -0.22 9.11 -21.72
CA GLN A 299 -0.03 10.48 -21.25
C GLN A 299 -0.24 11.54 -22.37
N SER A 300 -0.01 11.19 -23.63
CA SER A 300 -0.07 12.13 -24.76
C SER A 300 -1.49 12.35 -25.30
N ARG A 301 -2.25 11.29 -25.58
CA ARG A 301 -3.64 11.36 -26.09
C ARG A 301 -4.64 11.88 -25.06
N SER A 302 -4.37 11.63 -23.81
CA SER A 302 -5.30 12.00 -22.74
C SER A 302 -5.18 13.45 -22.28
N ARG A 303 -4.18 14.24 -22.75
CA ARG A 303 -4.09 15.68 -22.48
C ARG A 303 -5.23 16.45 -23.14
N ASP A 304 -5.59 16.08 -24.36
CA ASP A 304 -6.68 16.73 -25.12
C ASP A 304 -8.07 16.31 -24.63
N GLN A 305 -8.21 15.11 -24.08
CA GLN A 305 -9.49 14.57 -23.62
C GLN A 305 -9.81 14.86 -22.14
N GLY A 306 -8.90 15.51 -21.41
CA GLY A 306 -9.08 15.85 -19.99
C GLY A 306 -9.10 14.61 -19.07
N GLY A 307 -8.72 14.80 -17.82
CA GLY A 307 -8.73 13.77 -16.78
C GLY A 307 -7.47 13.85 -15.92
N SER A 308 -7.65 13.84 -14.62
CA SER A 308 -6.60 13.94 -13.60
C SER A 308 -5.84 12.62 -13.37
N GLY A 309 -6.41 11.48 -13.81
CA GLY A 309 -5.95 10.14 -13.42
C GLY A 309 -6.32 9.78 -11.98
N LEU A 310 -7.21 10.56 -11.34
CA LEU A 310 -7.67 10.34 -9.97
C LEU A 310 -9.01 9.61 -9.89
N GLY A 311 -9.84 9.68 -10.94
CA GLY A 311 -11.20 9.16 -10.91
C GLY A 311 -11.32 7.68 -10.54
N LEU A 312 -10.49 6.79 -11.11
CA LEU A 312 -10.54 5.36 -10.79
C LEU A 312 -9.98 5.05 -9.39
N SER A 313 -8.99 5.79 -8.91
CA SER A 313 -8.52 5.64 -7.53
C SER A 313 -9.59 6.09 -6.52
N ILE A 314 -10.34 7.15 -6.83
CA ILE A 314 -11.50 7.58 -6.03
C ILE A 314 -12.58 6.49 -6.01
N VAL A 315 -12.91 5.90 -7.17
CA VAL A 315 -13.86 4.77 -7.26
C VAL A 315 -13.44 3.64 -6.33
N LYS A 316 -12.19 3.20 -6.42
CA LYS A 316 -11.66 2.13 -5.57
C LYS A 316 -11.80 2.46 -4.08
N HIS A 317 -11.37 3.66 -3.66
CA HIS A 317 -11.45 4.06 -2.26
C HIS A 317 -12.90 4.15 -1.74
N ILE A 318 -13.84 4.65 -2.54
CA ILE A 318 -15.24 4.69 -2.14
C ILE A 318 -15.78 3.27 -1.94
N ILE A 319 -15.54 2.37 -2.87
CA ILE A 319 -16.04 0.99 -2.80
C ILE A 319 -15.39 0.23 -1.62
N GLU A 320 -14.08 0.37 -1.42
CA GLU A 320 -13.38 -0.21 -0.27
C GLU A 320 -13.90 0.34 1.08
N ALA A 321 -14.23 1.64 1.15
CA ALA A 321 -14.82 2.25 2.34
C ALA A 321 -16.23 1.72 2.65
N HIS A 322 -16.97 1.24 1.64
CA HIS A 322 -18.23 0.54 1.82
C HIS A 322 -18.05 -0.92 2.29
N ASN A 323 -16.80 -1.45 2.38
CA ASN A 323 -16.45 -2.85 2.55
C ASN A 323 -16.94 -3.74 1.39
N GLU A 324 -16.91 -3.18 0.19
CA GLU A 324 -17.33 -3.79 -1.05
C GLU A 324 -16.14 -3.98 -2.01
N THR A 325 -16.35 -4.67 -3.13
CA THR A 325 -15.29 -5.06 -4.06
C THR A 325 -15.49 -4.38 -5.40
N ILE A 326 -14.41 -3.84 -5.97
CA ILE A 326 -14.32 -3.36 -7.34
C ILE A 326 -13.57 -4.38 -8.20
N LEU A 327 -14.11 -4.70 -9.36
CA LEU A 327 -13.55 -5.65 -10.33
C LEU A 327 -13.39 -4.97 -11.69
N LEU A 328 -12.46 -5.45 -12.48
CA LEU A 328 -12.18 -4.96 -13.82
C LEU A 328 -11.90 -6.12 -14.77
N LYS A 329 -12.62 -6.15 -15.87
CA LYS A 329 -12.32 -7.02 -17.02
C LYS A 329 -12.21 -6.14 -18.25
N SER A 330 -11.16 -6.33 -19.04
CA SER A 330 -11.00 -5.60 -20.28
C SER A 330 -10.19 -6.39 -21.28
N THR A 331 -10.53 -6.22 -22.53
CA THR A 331 -9.81 -6.80 -23.67
C THR A 331 -9.51 -5.68 -24.66
N PHE A 332 -8.22 -5.46 -24.92
CA PHE A 332 -7.80 -4.43 -25.87
C PHE A 332 -8.46 -4.64 -27.26
N GLY A 333 -9.07 -3.59 -27.78
CA GLY A 333 -9.83 -3.57 -29.03
C GLY A 333 -11.30 -3.97 -28.90
N LYS A 334 -11.75 -4.48 -27.72
CA LYS A 334 -13.14 -4.97 -27.54
C LYS A 334 -13.96 -4.10 -26.59
N GLY A 335 -13.33 -3.55 -25.54
CA GLY A 335 -13.99 -2.75 -24.53
C GLY A 335 -13.60 -3.12 -23.11
N SER A 336 -14.29 -2.51 -22.12
CA SER A 336 -14.03 -2.73 -20.70
C SER A 336 -15.32 -2.92 -19.91
N GLU A 337 -15.23 -3.70 -18.84
CA GLU A 337 -16.26 -3.93 -17.83
C GLU A 337 -15.68 -3.55 -16.47
N PHE A 338 -16.19 -2.48 -15.88
CA PHE A 338 -15.94 -2.11 -14.50
C PHE A 338 -17.15 -2.55 -13.67
N SER A 339 -16.93 -3.33 -12.63
CA SER A 339 -18.03 -3.84 -11.82
C SER A 339 -17.73 -3.69 -10.33
N PHE A 340 -18.75 -3.36 -9.54
CA PHE A 340 -18.63 -3.23 -8.09
C PHE A 340 -19.82 -3.84 -7.38
N THR A 341 -19.61 -4.30 -6.14
CA THR A 341 -20.68 -4.89 -5.32
C THR A 341 -21.31 -3.87 -4.40
N LEU A 342 -22.59 -4.09 -4.06
CA LEU A 342 -23.33 -3.38 -3.00
C LEU A 342 -24.17 -4.36 -2.20
N GLU A 343 -24.35 -4.04 -0.91
CA GLU A 343 -25.17 -4.82 0.01
C GLU A 343 -26.65 -4.78 -0.42
N LYS A 344 -27.27 -5.95 -0.49
CA LYS A 344 -28.70 -6.12 -0.80
C LYS A 344 -29.55 -5.80 0.42
N VAL A 345 -30.60 -5.05 0.24
CA VAL A 345 -31.62 -4.85 1.28
C VAL A 345 -32.49 -6.11 1.37
N LYS A 346 -32.62 -6.66 2.58
CA LYS A 346 -33.46 -7.82 2.84
C LYS A 346 -34.94 -7.43 2.90
#